data_164d68c21107964492614f75af493475
#
_entry.id   164d68c21107964492614f75af493475
#
_cell.length_a   1.000
_cell.length_b   1.000
_cell.length_c   1.000
_cell.angle_alpha   90.00
_cell.angle_beta   90.00
_cell.angle_gamma   90.00
#
_symmetry.space_group_name_H-M   'P 1'
#
loop_
_entity.id
_entity.type
_entity.pdbx_description
1 polymer ?
#
loop_
_entity_poly.entity_id
_entity_poly.type
_entity_poly.pdbx_seq_one_letter_code
_entity_poly.pdbx_strand_id
1 'polypeptide(L)'
;MGVVDADIIVAGLGAHGSSAAYALASRGAAVLGFDRFTRGHTLGSSAGLSRIIRLSYYEHPDYVPLLRRAWELWRELERASGEHLLTETGGLYAGPPDGQLVSGALDSARSHRLDHEVLDTRTLRERYPLFAWLEGWTGVFERQAGWLAPERCIETHLRLAERAGATFRFEEPIERWASTFDGIRVTTRSGSYEAKQLVITAGAWTAKLVPSLASQLSVERSVLFWFEPRAERDAFARLPVYIVEDTDRIFYGFPYIEGQGVKIAGLHFGDPADPDTLDRTPSADDEERVRGWLRRRVPLANGERRDAKVCMYTNTVDSHFVIDNLLEDSNVVVASACSGHGFKFASVIGEILADLVLDGETEHPIGFLSSERLGSDLAL
;
A
#
# COMPACT_ATOMS: atom_id res chain seq x y z
N MET A 1 -7.72 -6.63 -39.32
CA MET A 1 -7.75 -6.05 -37.95
C MET A 1 -8.56 -7.01 -37.10
N GLY A 2 -7.94 -7.67 -36.14
CA GLY A 2 -8.65 -8.45 -35.14
C GLY A 2 -9.57 -7.52 -34.32
N VAL A 3 -10.68 -8.02 -33.84
CA VAL A 3 -11.55 -7.28 -32.92
C VAL A 3 -10.83 -7.30 -31.59
N VAL A 4 -10.34 -6.14 -31.12
CA VAL A 4 -9.80 -5.99 -29.76
C VAL A 4 -10.95 -5.93 -28.76
N ASP A 5 -10.81 -6.63 -27.64
CA ASP A 5 -11.84 -6.71 -26.59
C ASP A 5 -11.91 -5.42 -25.76
N ALA A 6 -10.78 -4.70 -25.66
CA ALA A 6 -10.64 -3.43 -24.94
C ALA A 6 -9.45 -2.61 -25.46
N ASP A 7 -9.37 -1.33 -25.12
CA ASP A 7 -8.13 -0.56 -25.34
C ASP A 7 -7.05 -1.03 -24.38
N ILE A 8 -7.41 -1.26 -23.13
CA ILE A 8 -6.48 -1.56 -22.04
C ILE A 8 -7.01 -2.72 -21.20
N ILE A 9 -6.13 -3.69 -20.95
CA ILE A 9 -6.38 -4.73 -19.95
C ILE A 9 -5.63 -4.38 -18.65
N VAL A 10 -6.31 -4.54 -17.49
CA VAL A 10 -5.72 -4.38 -16.15
C VAL A 10 -5.68 -5.74 -15.47
N ALA A 11 -4.48 -6.22 -15.15
CA ALA A 11 -4.21 -7.48 -14.46
C ALA A 11 -4.04 -7.28 -12.96
N GLY A 12 -5.06 -7.65 -12.16
CA GLY A 12 -5.16 -7.44 -10.73
C GLY A 12 -5.92 -6.16 -10.37
N LEU A 13 -7.05 -6.30 -9.67
CA LEU A 13 -7.96 -5.22 -9.29
C LEU A 13 -7.88 -4.88 -7.80
N GLY A 14 -6.70 -5.04 -7.21
CA GLY A 14 -6.38 -4.57 -5.86
C GLY A 14 -6.26 -3.05 -5.77
N ALA A 15 -5.49 -2.56 -4.81
CA ALA A 15 -5.36 -1.11 -4.55
C ALA A 15 -4.96 -0.31 -5.80
N HIS A 16 -3.90 -0.72 -6.50
CA HIS A 16 -3.36 0.01 -7.63
C HIS A 16 -4.18 -0.22 -8.91
N GLY A 17 -4.61 -1.46 -9.15
CA GLY A 17 -5.37 -1.78 -10.36
C GLY A 17 -6.78 -1.23 -10.37
N SER A 18 -7.46 -1.17 -9.23
CA SER A 18 -8.77 -0.51 -9.14
C SER A 18 -8.65 1.00 -9.41
N SER A 19 -7.61 1.64 -8.89
CA SER A 19 -7.33 3.04 -9.14
C SER A 19 -6.94 3.30 -10.61
N ALA A 20 -6.07 2.47 -11.18
CA ALA A 20 -5.70 2.55 -12.60
C ALA A 20 -6.92 2.40 -13.51
N ALA A 21 -7.77 1.40 -13.25
CA ALA A 21 -8.99 1.20 -14.01
C ALA A 21 -9.94 2.42 -13.96
N TYR A 22 -10.05 3.05 -12.78
CA TYR A 22 -10.83 4.29 -12.63
C TYR A 22 -10.20 5.45 -13.41
N ALA A 23 -8.89 5.67 -13.25
CA ALA A 23 -8.19 6.76 -13.94
C ALA A 23 -8.28 6.62 -15.47
N LEU A 24 -8.04 5.43 -16.01
CA LEU A 24 -8.11 5.12 -17.43
C LEU A 24 -9.54 5.28 -18.00
N ALA A 25 -10.52 4.67 -17.34
CA ALA A 25 -11.92 4.77 -17.79
C ALA A 25 -12.46 6.19 -17.71
N SER A 26 -12.08 6.96 -16.68
CA SER A 26 -12.46 8.37 -16.55
C SER A 26 -11.89 9.26 -17.66
N ARG A 27 -10.81 8.82 -18.30
CA ARG A 27 -10.20 9.48 -19.48
C ARG A 27 -10.72 8.91 -20.82
N GLY A 28 -11.75 8.06 -20.77
CA GLY A 28 -12.47 7.55 -21.95
C GLY A 28 -11.90 6.28 -22.56
N ALA A 29 -10.93 5.62 -21.94
CA ALA A 29 -10.40 4.35 -22.42
C ALA A 29 -11.39 3.21 -22.15
N ALA A 30 -11.51 2.27 -23.12
CA ALA A 30 -12.22 1.01 -22.90
C ALA A 30 -11.34 0.07 -22.05
N VAL A 31 -11.72 -0.13 -20.80
CA VAL A 31 -10.96 -0.91 -19.82
C VAL A 31 -11.62 -2.24 -19.54
N LEU A 32 -10.83 -3.33 -19.62
CA LEU A 32 -11.20 -4.67 -19.17
C LEU A 32 -10.25 -5.11 -18.04
N GLY A 33 -10.77 -5.23 -16.83
CA GLY A 33 -9.98 -5.63 -15.67
C GLY A 33 -10.22 -7.09 -15.28
N PHE A 34 -9.15 -7.76 -14.83
CA PHE A 34 -9.19 -9.13 -14.35
C PHE A 34 -8.68 -9.22 -12.91
N ASP A 35 -9.37 -10.02 -12.09
CA ASP A 35 -8.85 -10.42 -10.79
C ASP A 35 -9.00 -11.93 -10.59
N ARG A 36 -8.03 -12.52 -9.89
CA ARG A 36 -8.03 -13.96 -9.61
C ARG A 36 -9.04 -14.38 -8.55
N PHE A 37 -9.53 -13.43 -7.77
CA PHE A 37 -10.43 -13.67 -6.66
C PHE A 37 -11.76 -12.95 -6.86
N THR A 38 -12.69 -13.17 -5.94
CA THR A 38 -13.97 -12.48 -5.90
C THR A 38 -13.79 -10.98 -5.64
N ARG A 39 -14.74 -10.17 -6.08
CA ARG A 39 -14.79 -8.74 -5.74
C ARG A 39 -14.81 -8.55 -4.23
N GLY A 40 -13.97 -7.65 -3.73
CA GLY A 40 -13.87 -7.35 -2.31
C GLY A 40 -13.17 -8.42 -1.47
N HIS A 41 -12.45 -9.35 -2.10
CA HIS A 41 -11.67 -10.37 -1.39
C HIS A 41 -10.63 -9.78 -0.44
N THR A 42 -10.23 -10.58 0.56
CA THR A 42 -9.21 -10.21 1.54
C THR A 42 -7.90 -10.99 1.37
N LEU A 43 -7.70 -11.61 0.22
CA LEU A 43 -6.61 -12.56 -0.05
C LEU A 43 -5.34 -11.91 -0.62
N GLY A 44 -5.40 -10.64 -0.99
CA GLY A 44 -4.25 -9.85 -1.44
C GLY A 44 -3.54 -9.11 -0.30
N SER A 45 -2.82 -8.03 -0.67
CA SER A 45 -2.05 -7.18 0.27
C SER A 45 -2.85 -6.00 0.83
N SER A 46 -4.07 -5.75 0.34
CA SER A 46 -4.81 -4.51 0.63
C SER A 46 -5.73 -4.58 1.84
N ALA A 47 -6.20 -5.78 2.23
CA ALA A 47 -7.16 -5.97 3.32
C ALA A 47 -6.60 -5.59 4.70
N GLY A 48 -7.49 -5.29 5.66
CA GLY A 48 -7.13 -5.07 7.06
C GLY A 48 -7.67 -3.76 7.63
N LEU A 49 -8.81 -3.27 7.13
CA LEU A 49 -9.70 -2.22 7.65
C LEU A 49 -9.09 -0.81 7.70
N SER A 50 -7.79 -0.67 7.80
CA SER A 50 -7.11 0.64 7.85
C SER A 50 -5.70 0.57 7.26
N ARG A 51 -5.23 1.70 6.68
CA ARG A 51 -3.86 1.91 6.18
C ARG A 51 -3.43 3.33 6.49
N ILE A 52 -2.21 3.49 7.02
CA ILE A 52 -1.66 4.82 7.32
C ILE A 52 -1.46 5.60 6.03
N ILE A 53 -1.86 6.88 6.03
CA ILE A 53 -1.43 7.91 5.08
C ILE A 53 -0.71 9.02 5.84
N ARG A 54 0.41 9.50 5.31
CA ARG A 54 1.30 10.47 5.95
C ARG A 54 2.16 11.15 4.90
N LEU A 55 2.73 12.31 5.21
CA LEU A 55 3.62 13.07 4.32
C LEU A 55 5.09 13.02 4.73
N SER A 56 5.39 13.12 6.05
CA SER A 56 6.77 13.01 6.58
C SER A 56 7.28 11.57 6.39
N TYR A 57 7.84 11.33 5.22
CA TYR A 57 8.09 9.98 4.70
C TYR A 57 9.53 9.55 4.97
N TYR A 58 9.72 8.65 5.95
CA TYR A 58 11.05 8.28 6.41
C TYR A 58 11.81 7.37 5.43
N GLU A 59 11.10 6.68 4.54
CA GLU A 59 11.72 5.78 3.57
C GLU A 59 12.54 6.53 2.51
N HIS A 60 12.02 7.64 1.99
CA HIS A 60 12.75 8.54 1.09
C HIS A 60 11.97 9.84 0.83
N PRO A 61 12.63 11.02 0.80
CA PRO A 61 11.94 12.30 0.59
C PRO A 61 11.28 12.43 -0.80
N ASP A 62 11.77 11.76 -1.83
CA ASP A 62 11.23 11.84 -3.20
C ASP A 62 9.79 11.27 -3.31
N TYR A 63 9.33 10.54 -2.30
CA TYR A 63 7.91 10.15 -2.23
C TYR A 63 6.97 11.29 -1.85
N VAL A 64 7.45 12.36 -1.25
CA VAL A 64 6.57 13.44 -0.74
C VAL A 64 5.74 14.12 -1.82
N PRO A 65 6.26 14.44 -3.03
CA PRO A 65 5.43 14.96 -4.10
C PRO A 65 4.28 14.02 -4.49
N LEU A 66 4.55 12.72 -4.57
CA LEU A 66 3.54 11.70 -4.86
C LEU A 66 2.50 11.60 -3.75
N LEU A 67 2.92 11.74 -2.47
CA LEU A 67 2.01 11.72 -1.33
C LEU A 67 1.09 12.94 -1.28
N ARG A 68 1.59 14.13 -1.63
CA ARG A 68 0.76 15.32 -1.75
C ARG A 68 -0.33 15.11 -2.79
N ARG A 69 0.05 14.63 -3.98
CA ARG A 69 -0.92 14.33 -5.03
C ARG A 69 -1.89 13.21 -4.62
N ALA A 70 -1.39 12.15 -3.99
CA ALA A 70 -2.24 11.07 -3.48
C ALA A 70 -3.29 11.59 -2.48
N TRP A 71 -2.90 12.49 -1.58
CA TRP A 71 -3.82 13.11 -0.62
C TRP A 71 -4.95 13.87 -1.32
N GLU A 72 -4.61 14.69 -2.32
CA GLU A 72 -5.59 15.43 -3.12
C GLU A 72 -6.55 14.48 -3.83
N LEU A 73 -6.02 13.44 -4.50
CA LEU A 73 -6.82 12.45 -5.22
C LEU A 73 -7.75 11.64 -4.30
N TRP A 74 -7.31 11.32 -3.07
CA TRP A 74 -8.21 10.68 -2.09
C TRP A 74 -9.36 11.60 -1.72
N ARG A 75 -9.12 12.90 -1.53
CA ARG A 75 -10.17 13.89 -1.29
C ARG A 75 -11.07 14.11 -2.50
N GLU A 76 -10.52 14.07 -3.70
CA GLU A 76 -11.29 14.12 -4.94
C GLU A 76 -12.21 12.90 -5.06
N LEU A 77 -11.69 11.71 -4.75
CA LEU A 77 -12.47 10.47 -4.76
C LEU A 77 -13.63 10.50 -3.75
N GLU A 78 -13.42 11.05 -2.55
CA GLU A 78 -14.47 11.26 -1.54
C GLU A 78 -15.56 12.19 -2.10
N ARG A 79 -15.18 13.31 -2.71
CA ARG A 79 -16.15 14.24 -3.33
C ARG A 79 -16.93 13.62 -4.47
N ALA A 80 -16.27 12.85 -5.34
CA ALA A 80 -16.89 12.21 -6.48
C ALA A 80 -17.84 11.05 -6.10
N SER A 81 -17.56 10.39 -4.99
CA SER A 81 -18.31 9.21 -4.56
C SER A 81 -19.34 9.44 -3.49
N GLY A 82 -19.17 10.49 -2.67
CA GLY A 82 -19.90 10.72 -1.42
C GLY A 82 -19.47 9.79 -0.26
N GLU A 83 -18.44 8.99 -0.46
CA GLU A 83 -17.92 8.08 0.56
C GLU A 83 -16.92 8.79 1.49
N HIS A 84 -16.81 8.33 2.73
CA HIS A 84 -15.75 8.73 3.65
C HIS A 84 -14.64 7.67 3.63
N LEU A 85 -13.48 8.02 3.06
CA LEU A 85 -12.37 7.11 2.80
C LEU A 85 -11.15 7.40 3.65
N LEU A 86 -10.90 8.69 3.96
CA LEU A 86 -9.73 9.20 4.65
C LEU A 86 -10.13 9.90 5.94
N THR A 87 -9.69 9.36 7.08
CA THR A 87 -9.85 9.96 8.41
C THR A 87 -8.54 10.59 8.86
N GLU A 88 -8.54 11.90 9.06
CA GLU A 88 -7.40 12.64 9.60
C GLU A 88 -7.33 12.49 11.12
N THR A 89 -6.19 12.03 11.61
CA THR A 89 -5.91 11.86 13.05
C THR A 89 -4.61 12.53 13.46
N GLY A 90 -3.83 13.04 12.50
CA GLY A 90 -2.43 13.30 12.65
C GLY A 90 -1.62 12.02 12.64
N GLY A 91 -0.29 12.16 12.62
CA GLY A 91 0.68 11.08 12.63
C GLY A 91 1.80 11.34 13.64
N LEU A 92 2.16 10.34 14.43
CA LEU A 92 3.26 10.38 15.38
C LEU A 92 4.33 9.35 14.98
N TYR A 93 5.55 9.80 14.77
CA TYR A 93 6.72 8.97 14.47
C TYR A 93 7.72 9.13 15.60
N ALA A 94 8.01 8.08 16.35
CA ALA A 94 8.81 8.19 17.56
C ALA A 94 9.84 7.06 17.69
N GLY A 95 11.00 7.38 18.25
CA GLY A 95 12.09 6.44 18.47
C GLY A 95 13.39 7.16 18.86
N PRO A 96 14.54 6.49 18.72
CA PRO A 96 15.85 7.12 18.85
C PRO A 96 15.99 8.31 17.90
N PRO A 97 16.57 9.45 18.30
CA PRO A 97 16.68 10.64 17.47
C PRO A 97 17.52 10.43 16.19
N ASP A 98 18.46 9.51 16.23
CA ASP A 98 19.33 9.08 15.13
C ASP A 98 18.84 7.80 14.43
N GLY A 99 17.69 7.27 14.86
CA GLY A 99 17.03 6.14 14.22
C GLY A 99 16.50 6.48 12.83
N GLN A 100 16.34 5.47 11.99
CA GLN A 100 15.88 5.63 10.60
C GLN A 100 14.52 6.34 10.52
N LEU A 101 13.60 6.01 11.43
CA LEU A 101 12.25 6.56 11.42
C LEU A 101 12.25 8.06 11.69
N VAL A 102 12.90 8.50 12.77
CA VAL A 102 12.89 9.90 13.21
C VAL A 102 13.72 10.75 12.26
N SER A 103 14.96 10.32 11.94
CA SER A 103 15.84 11.07 11.04
C SER A 103 15.24 11.21 9.65
N GLY A 104 14.75 10.12 9.05
CA GLY A 104 14.15 10.15 7.71
C GLY A 104 12.85 10.97 7.65
N ALA A 105 11.99 10.90 8.70
CA ALA A 105 10.81 11.74 8.78
C ALA A 105 11.16 13.23 8.84
N LEU A 106 12.19 13.61 9.60
CA LEU A 106 12.68 14.99 9.69
C LEU A 106 13.31 15.46 8.38
N ASP A 107 14.08 14.60 7.71
CA ASP A 107 14.71 14.93 6.43
C ASP A 107 13.64 15.21 5.36
N SER A 108 12.63 14.36 5.26
CA SER A 108 11.49 14.59 4.37
C SER A 108 10.72 15.86 4.73
N ALA A 109 10.45 16.07 6.01
CA ALA A 109 9.72 17.24 6.48
C ALA A 109 10.46 18.55 6.17
N ARG A 110 11.77 18.58 6.39
CA ARG A 110 12.62 19.76 6.10
C ARG A 110 12.77 20.00 4.61
N SER A 111 13.10 18.95 3.84
CA SER A 111 13.32 19.03 2.38
C SER A 111 12.09 19.58 1.65
N HIS A 112 10.90 19.17 2.10
CA HIS A 112 9.64 19.54 1.49
C HIS A 112 8.85 20.60 2.26
N ARG A 113 9.42 21.17 3.34
CA ARG A 113 8.78 22.21 4.17
C ARG A 113 7.40 21.78 4.66
N LEU A 114 7.32 20.54 5.17
CA LEU A 114 6.08 20.03 5.76
C LEU A 114 5.90 20.62 7.16
N ASP A 115 4.65 20.91 7.52
CA ASP A 115 4.29 21.35 8.86
C ASP A 115 4.44 20.18 9.84
N HIS A 116 5.32 20.31 10.83
CA HIS A 116 5.61 19.28 11.81
C HIS A 116 6.08 19.86 13.13
N GLU A 117 5.91 19.08 14.19
CA GLU A 117 6.42 19.38 15.53
C GLU A 117 7.47 18.33 15.93
N VAL A 118 8.56 18.78 16.53
CA VAL A 118 9.56 17.89 17.14
C VAL A 118 9.31 17.84 18.64
N LEU A 119 9.09 16.65 19.17
CA LEU A 119 8.72 16.41 20.56
C LEU A 119 9.85 15.71 21.29
N ASP A 120 10.30 16.28 22.40
CA ASP A 120 11.21 15.60 23.29
C ASP A 120 10.50 14.51 24.13
N THR A 121 11.27 13.72 24.88
CA THR A 121 10.71 12.62 25.70
C THR A 121 9.73 13.14 26.75
N ARG A 122 9.94 14.32 27.29
CA ARG A 122 9.02 14.93 28.27
C ARG A 122 7.68 15.23 27.61
N THR A 123 7.69 15.90 26.48
CA THR A 123 6.48 16.26 25.72
C THR A 123 5.74 15.01 25.23
N LEU A 124 6.50 13.96 24.81
CA LEU A 124 5.89 12.66 24.46
C LEU A 124 5.13 12.05 25.63
N ARG A 125 5.71 12.07 26.86
CA ARG A 125 5.04 11.56 28.08
C ARG A 125 3.80 12.38 28.47
N GLU A 126 3.85 13.68 28.28
CA GLU A 126 2.73 14.57 28.58
C GLU A 126 1.58 14.42 27.58
N ARG A 127 1.87 14.37 26.26
CA ARG A 127 0.86 14.31 25.19
C ARG A 127 0.32 12.90 24.92
N TYR A 128 1.18 11.88 25.09
CA TYR A 128 0.86 10.48 24.77
C TYR A 128 1.18 9.54 25.94
N PRO A 129 0.52 9.70 27.09
CA PRO A 129 0.83 8.96 28.33
C PRO A 129 0.50 7.46 28.26
N LEU A 130 -0.19 7.00 27.22
CA LEU A 130 -0.46 5.58 27.01
C LEU A 130 0.78 4.77 26.63
N PHE A 131 1.85 5.45 26.20
CA PHE A 131 3.10 4.82 25.82
C PHE A 131 4.18 4.96 26.90
N ALA A 132 4.94 3.89 27.10
CA ALA A 132 6.13 3.91 27.94
C ALA A 132 7.35 4.35 27.12
N TRP A 133 7.52 5.67 27.00
CA TRP A 133 8.62 6.29 26.25
C TRP A 133 9.96 6.13 26.97
N LEU A 134 11.01 5.76 26.22
CA LEU A 134 12.38 5.72 26.76
C LEU A 134 12.97 7.13 26.82
N GLU A 135 13.88 7.32 27.78
CA GLU A 135 14.64 8.58 27.90
C GLU A 135 15.50 8.78 26.64
N GLY A 136 15.57 10.02 26.16
CA GLY A 136 16.30 10.39 24.95
C GLY A 136 15.55 10.14 23.64
N TRP A 137 14.35 9.54 23.69
CA TRP A 137 13.55 9.38 22.46
C TRP A 137 12.97 10.71 22.00
N THR A 138 12.83 10.82 20.68
CA THR A 138 12.25 11.98 19.99
C THR A 138 11.01 11.53 19.23
N GLY A 139 10.00 12.40 19.17
CA GLY A 139 8.82 12.25 18.34
C GLY A 139 8.78 13.31 17.24
N VAL A 140 8.28 12.95 16.09
CA VAL A 140 7.86 13.86 15.02
C VAL A 140 6.35 13.73 14.87
N PHE A 141 5.64 14.83 15.08
CA PHE A 141 4.19 14.88 14.87
C PHE A 141 3.88 15.71 13.65
N GLU A 142 3.06 15.20 12.76
CA GLU A 142 2.48 15.95 11.65
C GLU A 142 0.96 15.92 11.71
N ARG A 143 0.32 17.04 11.36
CA ARG A 143 -1.14 17.16 11.35
C ARG A 143 -1.74 16.45 10.15
N GLN A 144 -1.11 16.59 8.97
CA GLN A 144 -1.61 16.03 7.72
C GLN A 144 -1.24 14.54 7.57
N ALA A 145 -1.78 13.73 8.47
CA ALA A 145 -1.69 12.28 8.48
C ALA A 145 -2.99 11.68 9.01
N GLY A 146 -3.15 10.38 8.81
CA GLY A 146 -4.33 9.66 9.25
C GLY A 146 -4.39 8.26 8.64
N TRP A 147 -5.60 7.78 8.38
CA TRP A 147 -5.80 6.45 7.81
C TRP A 147 -6.88 6.42 6.75
N LEU A 148 -6.68 5.50 5.81
CA LEU A 148 -7.61 5.16 4.73
C LEU A 148 -8.34 3.86 5.07
N ALA A 149 -9.60 3.74 4.62
CA ALA A 149 -10.40 2.51 4.67
C ALA A 149 -10.18 1.69 3.38
N PRO A 150 -9.21 0.74 3.35
CA PRO A 150 -8.70 0.20 2.09
C PRO A 150 -9.74 -0.56 1.29
N GLU A 151 -10.57 -1.38 1.93
CA GLU A 151 -11.62 -2.13 1.24
C GLU A 151 -12.64 -1.19 0.59
N ARG A 152 -12.99 -0.10 1.30
CA ARG A 152 -13.92 0.93 0.79
C ARG A 152 -13.28 1.73 -0.34
N CYS A 153 -11.98 2.04 -0.24
CA CYS A 153 -11.23 2.74 -1.29
C CYS A 153 -11.27 1.94 -2.61
N ILE A 154 -10.93 0.65 -2.55
CA ILE A 154 -10.92 -0.24 -3.72
C ILE A 154 -12.32 -0.34 -4.34
N GLU A 155 -13.34 -0.61 -3.51
CA GLU A 155 -14.72 -0.72 -4.00
C GLU A 155 -15.21 0.59 -4.63
N THR A 156 -14.82 1.74 -4.07
CA THR A 156 -15.17 3.05 -4.63
C THR A 156 -14.53 3.26 -6.00
N HIS A 157 -13.25 2.94 -6.15
CA HIS A 157 -12.59 3.02 -7.45
C HIS A 157 -13.26 2.11 -8.49
N LEU A 158 -13.52 0.84 -8.15
CA LEU A 158 -14.16 -0.11 -9.06
C LEU A 158 -15.55 0.37 -9.49
N ARG A 159 -16.37 0.81 -8.54
CA ARG A 159 -17.72 1.31 -8.82
C ARG A 159 -17.72 2.56 -9.72
N LEU A 160 -16.78 3.47 -9.50
CA LEU A 160 -16.65 4.66 -10.35
C LEU A 160 -16.07 4.32 -11.73
N ALA A 161 -15.14 3.37 -11.82
CA ALA A 161 -14.63 2.87 -13.09
C ALA A 161 -15.73 2.22 -13.93
N GLU A 162 -16.60 1.39 -13.33
CA GLU A 162 -17.77 0.81 -13.99
C GLU A 162 -18.74 1.88 -14.51
N ARG A 163 -18.97 2.92 -13.71
CA ARG A 163 -19.80 4.08 -14.15
C ARG A 163 -19.18 4.81 -15.34
N ALA A 164 -17.86 4.79 -15.45
CA ALA A 164 -17.11 5.36 -16.58
C ALA A 164 -16.96 4.37 -17.76
N GLY A 165 -17.55 3.17 -17.69
CA GLY A 165 -17.58 2.21 -18.78
C GLY A 165 -16.59 1.04 -18.69
N ALA A 166 -15.79 0.96 -17.59
CA ALA A 166 -14.94 -0.21 -17.39
C ALA A 166 -15.76 -1.48 -17.13
N THR A 167 -15.22 -2.62 -17.52
CA THR A 167 -15.80 -3.94 -17.24
C THR A 167 -14.80 -4.81 -16.48
N PHE A 168 -15.30 -5.67 -15.58
CA PHE A 168 -14.44 -6.47 -14.72
C PHE A 168 -14.81 -7.95 -14.76
N ARG A 169 -13.80 -8.80 -14.67
CA ARG A 169 -13.90 -10.25 -14.55
C ARG A 169 -13.19 -10.69 -13.28
N PHE A 170 -13.96 -11.10 -12.31
CA PHE A 170 -13.50 -11.66 -11.06
C PHE A 170 -13.45 -13.19 -11.13
N GLU A 171 -12.63 -13.80 -10.28
CA GLU A 171 -12.36 -15.26 -10.26
C GLU A 171 -11.79 -15.75 -11.60
N GLU A 172 -11.18 -14.84 -12.37
CA GLU A 172 -10.60 -15.11 -13.67
C GLU A 172 -9.15 -14.61 -13.74
N PRO A 173 -8.18 -15.37 -13.20
CA PRO A 173 -6.78 -15.00 -13.25
C PRO A 173 -6.23 -15.01 -14.65
N ILE A 174 -5.46 -13.99 -15.01
CA ILE A 174 -4.60 -14.05 -16.19
C ILE A 174 -3.48 -15.05 -15.90
N GLU A 175 -3.40 -16.09 -16.74
CA GLU A 175 -2.38 -17.15 -16.61
C GLU A 175 -1.08 -16.77 -17.33
N ARG A 176 -1.20 -16.08 -18.46
CA ARG A 176 -0.08 -15.57 -19.27
C ARG A 176 -0.52 -14.45 -20.18
N TRP A 177 0.42 -13.72 -20.66
CA TRP A 177 0.26 -12.73 -21.71
C TRP A 177 1.35 -12.89 -22.78
N ALA A 178 1.14 -12.32 -23.95
CA ALA A 178 2.09 -12.29 -25.06
C ALA A 178 1.83 -11.08 -25.96
N SER A 179 2.90 -10.52 -26.51
CA SER A 179 2.84 -9.50 -27.55
C SER A 179 2.19 -10.06 -28.80
N THR A 180 1.42 -9.24 -29.49
CA THR A 180 0.85 -9.51 -30.81
C THR A 180 1.31 -8.43 -31.80
N PHE A 181 0.93 -8.53 -33.03
CA PHE A 181 1.25 -7.49 -34.02
C PHE A 181 0.59 -6.14 -33.68
N ASP A 182 -0.64 -6.17 -33.16
CA ASP A 182 -1.46 -4.97 -32.92
C ASP A 182 -1.57 -4.62 -31.39
N GLY A 183 -0.83 -5.28 -30.50
CA GLY A 183 -0.92 -5.05 -29.04
C GLY A 183 -0.57 -6.28 -28.21
N ILE A 184 -1.43 -6.61 -27.26
CA ILE A 184 -1.22 -7.67 -26.26
C ILE A 184 -2.39 -8.65 -26.28
N ARG A 185 -2.08 -9.95 -26.13
CA ARG A 185 -3.05 -11.00 -25.85
C ARG A 185 -2.83 -11.54 -24.44
N VAL A 186 -3.87 -11.55 -23.64
CA VAL A 186 -3.91 -12.26 -22.35
C VAL A 186 -4.69 -13.56 -22.49
N THR A 187 -4.29 -14.58 -21.73
CA THR A 187 -4.96 -15.89 -21.69
C THR A 187 -5.39 -16.18 -20.26
N THR A 188 -6.64 -16.58 -20.13
CA THR A 188 -7.28 -17.06 -18.90
C THR A 188 -7.82 -18.47 -19.14
N ARG A 189 -8.40 -19.08 -18.11
CA ARG A 189 -9.11 -20.38 -18.26
C ARG A 189 -10.36 -20.27 -19.14
N SER A 190 -10.99 -19.08 -19.18
CA SER A 190 -12.23 -18.85 -19.95
C SER A 190 -11.98 -18.55 -21.43
N GLY A 191 -10.75 -18.17 -21.79
CA GLY A 191 -10.40 -17.82 -23.16
C GLY A 191 -9.21 -16.87 -23.28
N SER A 192 -9.10 -16.25 -24.44
CA SER A 192 -8.08 -15.23 -24.72
C SER A 192 -8.76 -13.91 -25.07
N TYR A 193 -8.13 -12.82 -24.63
CA TYR A 193 -8.60 -11.45 -24.84
C TYR A 193 -7.46 -10.61 -25.42
N GLU A 194 -7.79 -9.66 -26.27
CA GLU A 194 -6.82 -8.79 -26.94
C GLU A 194 -7.06 -7.33 -26.55
N ALA A 195 -5.97 -6.61 -26.32
CA ALA A 195 -5.97 -5.18 -26.05
C ALA A 195 -4.75 -4.51 -26.68
N LYS A 196 -4.77 -3.19 -26.79
CA LYS A 196 -3.61 -2.43 -27.24
C LYS A 196 -2.49 -2.44 -26.20
N GLN A 197 -2.86 -2.35 -24.93
CA GLN A 197 -1.91 -2.27 -23.81
C GLN A 197 -2.37 -3.07 -22.60
N LEU A 198 -1.39 -3.44 -21.75
CA LEU A 198 -1.59 -4.19 -20.51
C LEU A 198 -0.97 -3.45 -19.33
N VAL A 199 -1.75 -3.28 -18.27
CA VAL A 199 -1.31 -2.78 -16.98
C VAL A 199 -1.25 -3.94 -15.99
N ILE A 200 -0.06 -4.24 -15.45
CA ILE A 200 0.15 -5.32 -14.48
C ILE A 200 0.26 -4.74 -13.08
N THR A 201 -0.75 -5.00 -12.25
CA THR A 201 -0.87 -4.60 -10.84
C THR A 201 -1.20 -5.81 -9.97
N ALA A 202 -0.56 -6.94 -10.28
CA ALA A 202 -0.90 -8.26 -9.72
C ALA A 202 -0.39 -8.50 -8.29
N GLY A 203 0.15 -7.46 -7.62
CA GLY A 203 0.62 -7.53 -6.22
C GLY A 203 1.62 -8.66 -6.00
N ALA A 204 1.33 -9.57 -5.07
CA ALA A 204 2.20 -10.69 -4.74
C ALA A 204 2.41 -11.70 -5.91
N TRP A 205 1.59 -11.63 -6.94
CA TRP A 205 1.72 -12.49 -8.14
C TRP A 205 2.44 -11.81 -9.30
N THR A 206 2.94 -10.57 -9.14
CA THR A 206 3.63 -9.84 -10.21
C THR A 206 4.81 -10.64 -10.78
N ALA A 207 5.64 -11.25 -9.94
CA ALA A 207 6.77 -12.08 -10.38
C ALA A 207 6.36 -13.30 -11.25
N LYS A 208 5.11 -13.77 -11.14
CA LYS A 208 4.58 -14.88 -11.95
C LYS A 208 4.13 -14.42 -13.33
N LEU A 209 3.70 -13.17 -13.47
CA LEU A 209 3.31 -12.56 -14.75
C LEU A 209 4.46 -11.84 -15.43
N VAL A 210 5.47 -11.42 -14.68
CA VAL A 210 6.67 -10.71 -15.17
C VAL A 210 7.90 -11.43 -14.63
N PRO A 211 8.34 -12.54 -15.30
CA PRO A 211 9.48 -13.33 -14.85
C PRO A 211 10.81 -12.57 -14.77
N SER A 212 10.98 -11.52 -15.58
CA SER A 212 12.15 -10.64 -15.53
C SER A 212 12.31 -9.91 -14.20
N LEU A 213 11.23 -9.70 -13.44
CA LEU A 213 11.27 -9.13 -12.11
C LEU A 213 11.33 -10.16 -10.98
N ALA A 214 11.36 -11.46 -11.29
CA ALA A 214 11.21 -12.50 -10.28
C ALA A 214 12.37 -12.52 -9.25
N SER A 215 13.59 -12.23 -9.66
CA SER A 215 14.74 -12.13 -8.77
C SER A 215 14.75 -10.86 -7.91
N GLN A 216 13.98 -9.86 -8.29
CA GLN A 216 13.93 -8.55 -7.64
C GLN A 216 12.75 -8.41 -6.67
N LEU A 217 11.81 -9.34 -6.70
CA LEU A 217 10.60 -9.32 -5.89
C LEU A 217 10.56 -10.51 -4.93
N SER A 218 10.31 -10.24 -3.68
CA SER A 218 10.08 -11.26 -2.66
C SER A 218 8.73 -11.04 -1.97
N VAL A 219 8.05 -12.12 -1.61
CA VAL A 219 6.81 -12.05 -0.84
C VAL A 219 7.09 -12.40 0.61
N GLU A 220 6.63 -11.55 1.50
CA GLU A 220 6.72 -11.70 2.95
C GLU A 220 5.32 -11.90 3.53
N ARG A 221 5.18 -12.89 4.42
CA ARG A 221 3.97 -13.10 5.21
C ARG A 221 3.96 -12.13 6.39
N SER A 222 2.98 -11.26 6.51
CA SER A 222 2.82 -10.29 7.60
C SER A 222 1.51 -10.51 8.34
N VAL A 223 1.46 -10.24 9.64
CA VAL A 223 0.24 -10.45 10.44
C VAL A 223 -0.20 -9.16 11.13
N LEU A 224 -1.47 -8.84 10.97
CA LEU A 224 -2.14 -7.70 11.57
C LEU A 224 -2.96 -8.19 12.76
N PHE A 225 -2.92 -7.44 13.87
CA PHE A 225 -3.67 -7.78 15.08
C PHE A 225 -4.56 -6.62 15.50
N TRP A 226 -5.72 -6.95 16.07
CA TRP A 226 -6.64 -6.02 16.73
C TRP A 226 -6.85 -6.49 18.17
N PHE A 227 -6.68 -5.56 19.11
CA PHE A 227 -6.85 -5.83 20.53
C PHE A 227 -7.89 -4.89 21.14
N GLU A 228 -8.67 -5.43 22.09
CA GLU A 228 -9.44 -4.59 22.99
C GLU A 228 -8.49 -3.99 24.04
N PRO A 229 -8.44 -2.68 24.23
CA PRO A 229 -7.65 -2.11 25.32
C PRO A 229 -8.23 -2.50 26.68
N ARG A 230 -7.37 -2.73 27.66
CA ARG A 230 -7.78 -3.10 29.04
C ARG A 230 -8.48 -1.96 29.78
N ALA A 231 -8.16 -0.72 29.42
CA ALA A 231 -8.71 0.51 29.93
C ALA A 231 -8.44 1.66 28.97
N GLU A 232 -8.93 2.86 29.29
CA GLU A 232 -8.62 4.12 28.58
C GLU A 232 -9.03 4.12 27.09
N ARG A 233 -10.14 3.46 26.74
CA ARG A 233 -10.63 3.35 25.34
C ARG A 233 -10.73 4.71 24.67
N ASP A 234 -11.27 5.72 25.36
CA ASP A 234 -11.41 7.07 24.83
C ASP A 234 -10.07 7.76 24.58
N ALA A 235 -9.05 7.47 25.41
CA ALA A 235 -7.70 7.99 25.19
C ALA A 235 -7.08 7.31 23.95
N PHE A 236 -7.27 6.01 23.77
CA PHE A 236 -6.85 5.31 22.55
C PHE A 236 -7.57 5.82 21.30
N ALA A 237 -8.85 6.19 21.39
CA ALA A 237 -9.61 6.75 20.26
C ALA A 237 -9.10 8.12 19.79
N ARG A 238 -8.45 8.87 20.69
CA ARG A 238 -7.84 10.19 20.38
C ARG A 238 -6.41 10.14 19.93
N LEU A 239 -5.78 8.95 19.90
CA LEU A 239 -4.42 8.82 19.37
C LEU A 239 -4.36 9.17 17.88
N PRO A 240 -3.27 9.77 17.41
CA PRO A 240 -2.96 9.78 15.98
C PRO A 240 -2.66 8.36 15.49
N VAL A 241 -2.57 8.15 14.19
CA VAL A 241 -1.82 7.00 13.70
C VAL A 241 -0.37 7.13 14.14
N TYR A 242 0.29 6.02 14.45
CA TYR A 242 1.64 6.09 14.97
C TYR A 242 2.55 5.02 14.37
N ILE A 243 3.83 5.36 14.30
CA ILE A 243 4.93 4.45 13.96
C ILE A 243 5.99 4.64 15.04
N VAL A 244 6.48 3.55 15.61
CA VAL A 244 7.47 3.58 16.70
C VAL A 244 8.63 2.66 16.34
N GLU A 245 9.82 3.23 16.27
CA GLU A 245 11.07 2.48 16.17
C GLU A 245 11.56 2.13 17.57
N ASP A 246 11.54 0.83 17.91
CA ASP A 246 11.98 0.30 19.21
C ASP A 246 13.18 -0.63 19.01
N THR A 247 14.34 -0.17 19.38
CA THR A 247 15.63 -0.84 19.18
C THR A 247 15.97 -1.11 17.72
N ASP A 248 15.63 -2.26 17.19
CA ASP A 248 15.91 -2.73 15.83
C ASP A 248 14.64 -3.00 15.02
N ARG A 249 13.48 -2.64 15.55
CA ARG A 249 12.18 -3.00 15.00
C ARG A 249 11.21 -1.83 14.96
N ILE A 250 10.41 -1.79 13.89
CA ILE A 250 9.38 -0.78 13.71
C ILE A 250 8.01 -1.40 13.93
N PHE A 251 7.22 -0.78 14.79
CA PHE A 251 5.82 -1.10 15.02
C PHE A 251 4.95 0.06 14.57
N TYR A 252 3.77 -0.24 14.08
CA TYR A 252 2.80 0.79 13.75
C TYR A 252 1.42 0.44 14.26
N GLY A 253 0.63 1.47 14.51
CA GLY A 253 -0.71 1.28 15.02
C GLY A 253 -1.64 2.43 14.69
N PHE A 254 -2.88 2.20 15.07
CA PHE A 254 -4.01 3.08 14.78
C PHE A 254 -4.72 3.45 16.08
N PRO A 255 -5.49 4.56 16.09
CA PRO A 255 -6.39 4.83 17.20
C PRO A 255 -7.38 3.67 17.40
N TYR A 256 -8.00 3.63 18.58
CA TYR A 256 -9.15 2.75 18.76
C TYR A 256 -10.27 3.14 17.79
N ILE A 257 -10.73 2.17 17.01
CA ILE A 257 -11.86 2.33 16.10
C ILE A 257 -13.00 1.47 16.65
N GLU A 258 -14.18 2.09 16.83
CA GLU A 258 -15.35 1.41 17.37
C GLU A 258 -15.69 0.15 16.57
N GLY A 259 -15.94 -0.94 17.26
CA GLY A 259 -16.19 -2.26 16.65
C GLY A 259 -14.93 -3.01 16.18
N GLN A 260 -13.77 -2.35 16.06
CA GLN A 260 -12.52 -2.98 15.60
C GLN A 260 -11.50 -3.17 16.73
N GLY A 261 -11.39 -2.20 17.67
CA GLY A 261 -10.35 -2.16 18.67
C GLY A 261 -9.13 -1.35 18.23
N VAL A 262 -8.00 -1.56 18.88
CA VAL A 262 -6.70 -0.97 18.53
C VAL A 262 -5.97 -1.91 17.59
N LYS A 263 -5.68 -1.47 16.36
CA LYS A 263 -4.90 -2.24 15.40
C LYS A 263 -3.42 -1.96 15.57
N ILE A 264 -2.62 -3.03 15.61
CA ILE A 264 -1.16 -2.97 15.77
C ILE A 264 -0.50 -4.05 14.93
N ALA A 265 0.64 -3.73 14.32
CA ALA A 265 1.49 -4.70 13.64
C ALA A 265 2.96 -4.28 13.67
N GLY A 266 3.85 -5.21 13.41
CA GLY A 266 5.24 -4.95 13.12
C GLY A 266 5.47 -4.80 11.61
N LEU A 267 6.39 -3.92 11.24
CA LEU A 267 6.83 -3.78 9.86
C LEU A 267 8.00 -4.73 9.60
N HIS A 268 7.92 -5.52 8.51
CA HIS A 268 8.94 -6.51 8.12
C HIS A 268 9.28 -7.52 9.23
N PHE A 269 8.24 -8.12 9.78
CA PHE A 269 8.35 -9.17 10.81
C PHE A 269 8.15 -10.57 10.28
N GLY A 270 7.76 -10.68 9.01
CA GLY A 270 7.31 -11.93 8.44
C GLY A 270 8.41 -12.79 7.85
N ASP A 271 8.03 -14.00 7.55
CA ASP A 271 8.88 -14.95 6.85
C ASP A 271 8.62 -14.88 5.35
N PRO A 272 9.62 -15.24 4.50
CA PRO A 272 9.39 -15.41 3.07
C PRO A 272 8.25 -16.39 2.78
N ALA A 273 7.43 -16.08 1.79
CA ALA A 273 6.25 -16.86 1.47
C ALA A 273 6.00 -16.97 -0.04
N ASP A 274 5.30 -18.03 -0.45
CA ASP A 274 4.68 -18.11 -1.78
C ASP A 274 3.20 -17.71 -1.67
N PRO A 275 2.72 -16.76 -2.50
CA PRO A 275 1.34 -16.27 -2.39
C PRO A 275 0.28 -17.34 -2.70
N ASP A 276 0.62 -18.41 -3.41
CA ASP A 276 -0.32 -19.49 -3.75
C ASP A 276 -0.48 -20.52 -2.62
N THR A 277 0.55 -20.66 -1.76
CA THR A 277 0.58 -21.64 -0.66
C THR A 277 0.63 -21.00 0.72
N LEU A 278 0.42 -19.68 0.80
CA LEU A 278 0.50 -18.91 2.04
C LEU A 278 -0.41 -19.48 3.14
N ASP A 279 0.20 -19.82 4.29
CA ASP A 279 -0.58 -20.11 5.50
C ASP A 279 -1.20 -18.80 6.04
N ARG A 280 -2.53 -18.77 6.02
CA ARG A 280 -3.34 -17.63 6.47
C ARG A 280 -3.80 -17.75 7.92
N THR A 281 -3.28 -18.73 8.65
CA THR A 281 -3.58 -18.92 10.07
C THR A 281 -2.55 -18.17 10.92
N PRO A 282 -2.95 -17.15 11.70
CA PRO A 282 -2.04 -16.49 12.64
C PRO A 282 -1.55 -17.49 13.70
N SER A 283 -0.24 -17.57 13.90
CA SER A 283 0.37 -18.44 14.91
C SER A 283 0.42 -17.77 16.29
N ALA A 284 0.69 -18.56 17.34
CA ALA A 284 0.94 -18.02 18.68
C ALA A 284 2.22 -17.15 18.70
N ASP A 285 3.23 -17.50 17.91
CA ASP A 285 4.48 -16.75 17.83
C ASP A 285 4.28 -15.39 17.15
N ASP A 286 3.42 -15.33 16.11
CA ASP A 286 3.04 -14.04 15.48
C ASP A 286 2.44 -13.09 16.52
N GLU A 287 1.52 -13.60 17.34
CA GLU A 287 0.84 -12.82 18.37
C GLU A 287 1.82 -12.41 19.49
N GLU A 288 2.67 -13.33 19.95
CA GLU A 288 3.60 -13.09 21.04
C GLU A 288 4.65 -12.01 20.68
N ARG A 289 5.11 -11.95 19.43
CA ARG A 289 5.99 -10.87 18.95
C ARG A 289 5.37 -9.49 19.18
N VAL A 290 4.09 -9.32 18.83
CA VAL A 290 3.36 -8.05 19.03
C VAL A 290 3.04 -7.82 20.51
N ARG A 291 2.58 -8.84 21.23
CA ARG A 291 2.29 -8.74 22.67
C ARG A 291 3.53 -8.42 23.50
N GLY A 292 4.69 -8.95 23.11
CA GLY A 292 5.98 -8.62 23.74
C GLY A 292 6.28 -7.12 23.66
N TRP A 293 6.03 -6.49 22.53
CA TRP A 293 6.15 -5.05 22.37
C TRP A 293 5.08 -4.29 23.17
N LEU A 294 3.81 -4.71 23.08
CA LEU A 294 2.71 -4.09 23.81
C LEU A 294 2.95 -4.06 25.31
N ARG A 295 3.42 -5.16 25.91
CA ARG A 295 3.73 -5.22 27.34
C ARG A 295 4.77 -4.18 27.78
N ARG A 296 5.73 -3.90 26.90
CA ARG A 296 6.81 -2.95 27.21
C ARG A 296 6.43 -1.51 26.89
N ARG A 297 5.69 -1.26 25.83
CA ARG A 297 5.48 0.09 25.28
C ARG A 297 4.07 0.63 25.40
N VAL A 298 3.05 -0.23 25.30
CA VAL A 298 1.62 0.17 25.33
C VAL A 298 0.82 -0.84 26.16
N PRO A 299 1.12 -1.03 27.44
CA PRO A 299 0.59 -2.13 28.24
C PRO A 299 -0.94 -2.17 28.31
N LEU A 300 -1.60 -1.01 28.25
CA LEU A 300 -3.06 -0.95 28.26
C LEU A 300 -3.70 -1.44 26.94
N ALA A 301 -2.99 -1.44 25.82
CA ALA A 301 -3.46 -2.02 24.56
C ALA A 301 -3.37 -3.55 24.55
N ASN A 302 -2.62 -4.17 25.47
CA ASN A 302 -2.42 -5.62 25.54
C ASN A 302 -3.60 -6.34 26.22
N GLY A 303 -4.79 -6.14 25.72
CA GLY A 303 -6.01 -6.82 26.21
C GLY A 303 -6.38 -8.05 25.40
N GLU A 304 -7.66 -8.35 25.29
CA GLU A 304 -8.17 -9.47 24.52
C GLU A 304 -7.94 -9.25 23.01
N ARG A 305 -7.49 -10.30 22.30
CA ARG A 305 -7.41 -10.25 20.84
C ARG A 305 -8.81 -10.33 20.24
N ARG A 306 -9.19 -9.31 19.50
CA ARG A 306 -10.47 -9.26 18.77
C ARG A 306 -10.39 -9.94 17.42
N ASP A 307 -9.29 -9.69 16.69
CA ASP A 307 -9.08 -10.26 15.36
C ASP A 307 -7.58 -10.36 15.04
N ALA A 308 -7.25 -11.20 14.06
CA ALA A 308 -5.93 -11.25 13.45
C ALA A 308 -6.05 -11.64 11.97
N LYS A 309 -5.25 -11.01 11.12
CA LYS A 309 -5.28 -11.25 9.67
C LYS A 309 -3.88 -11.41 9.12
N VAL A 310 -3.67 -12.46 8.33
CA VAL A 310 -2.44 -12.61 7.55
C VAL A 310 -2.56 -11.77 6.28
N CYS A 311 -1.55 -10.95 6.05
CA CYS A 311 -1.37 -10.10 4.90
C CYS A 311 -0.07 -10.49 4.19
N MET A 312 0.18 -9.93 3.02
CA MET A 312 1.43 -10.09 2.28
C MET A 312 2.06 -8.75 1.97
N TYR A 313 3.39 -8.67 2.08
CA TYR A 313 4.16 -7.62 1.43
C TYR A 313 4.85 -8.20 0.22
N THR A 314 4.87 -7.45 -0.87
CA THR A 314 5.71 -7.73 -2.03
C THR A 314 6.84 -6.71 -2.00
N ASN A 315 8.00 -7.17 -1.60
CA ASN A 315 9.17 -6.34 -1.36
C ASN A 315 10.10 -6.38 -2.56
N THR A 316 10.62 -5.24 -2.96
CA THR A 316 11.81 -5.13 -3.79
C THR A 316 13.05 -5.24 -2.90
N VAL A 317 14.21 -5.49 -3.51
CA VAL A 317 15.47 -5.63 -2.78
C VAL A 317 15.90 -4.35 -2.04
N ASP A 318 15.45 -3.19 -2.51
CA ASP A 318 15.74 -1.87 -1.93
C ASP A 318 14.55 -1.24 -1.20
N SER A 319 13.44 -1.97 -1.09
CA SER A 319 12.18 -1.52 -0.49
C SER A 319 11.49 -0.35 -1.20
N HIS A 320 11.95 0.09 -2.36
CA HIS A 320 11.24 1.05 -3.22
C HIS A 320 10.24 0.34 -4.14
N PHE A 321 9.32 1.10 -4.73
CA PHE A 321 8.37 0.55 -5.71
C PHE A 321 9.03 0.33 -7.06
N VAL A 322 8.42 -0.52 -7.90
CA VAL A 322 8.66 -0.56 -9.34
C VAL A 322 7.42 -0.02 -10.04
N ILE A 323 7.59 1.05 -10.82
CA ILE A 323 6.56 1.61 -11.70
C ILE A 323 7.29 1.96 -13.01
N ASP A 324 7.05 1.17 -14.06
CA ASP A 324 7.80 1.31 -15.31
C ASP A 324 7.08 0.68 -16.50
N ASN A 325 7.47 1.09 -17.70
CA ASN A 325 7.22 0.31 -18.91
C ASN A 325 8.13 -0.92 -18.88
N LEU A 326 7.60 -2.07 -19.29
CA LEU A 326 8.42 -3.28 -19.39
C LEU A 326 9.44 -3.14 -20.53
N LEU A 327 10.71 -3.47 -20.22
CA LEU A 327 11.78 -3.41 -21.23
C LEU A 327 11.55 -4.38 -22.39
N GLU A 328 10.87 -5.51 -22.12
CA GLU A 328 10.57 -6.54 -23.14
C GLU A 328 9.43 -6.14 -24.07
N ASP A 329 8.51 -5.27 -23.63
CA ASP A 329 7.36 -4.82 -24.42
C ASP A 329 6.82 -3.48 -23.93
N SER A 330 6.97 -2.43 -24.73
CA SER A 330 6.51 -1.08 -24.40
C SER A 330 4.98 -0.93 -24.30
N ASN A 331 4.21 -1.94 -24.72
CA ASN A 331 2.76 -1.97 -24.53
C ASN A 331 2.35 -2.51 -23.15
N VAL A 332 3.33 -2.83 -22.29
CA VAL A 332 3.08 -3.35 -20.95
C VAL A 332 3.65 -2.43 -19.90
N VAL A 333 2.81 -1.94 -19.02
CA VAL A 333 3.20 -1.13 -17.86
C VAL A 333 3.03 -1.97 -16.59
N VAL A 334 4.03 -1.96 -15.70
CA VAL A 334 3.99 -2.69 -14.45
C VAL A 334 4.04 -1.75 -13.24
N ALA A 335 3.24 -2.04 -12.22
CA ALA A 335 3.38 -1.43 -10.91
C ALA A 335 3.41 -2.51 -9.81
N SER A 336 4.60 -2.71 -9.24
CA SER A 336 4.81 -3.46 -8.00
C SER A 336 5.12 -2.47 -6.88
N ALA A 337 4.06 -1.88 -6.31
CA ALA A 337 4.17 -0.75 -5.38
C ALA A 337 3.65 -1.14 -4.00
N CYS A 338 4.33 -2.06 -3.33
CA CYS A 338 3.95 -2.54 -2.00
C CYS A 338 5.02 -2.25 -0.95
N SER A 339 6.07 -3.07 -0.86
CA SER A 339 7.18 -2.99 0.12
C SER A 339 6.73 -2.60 1.54
N GLY A 340 5.55 -3.11 1.95
CA GLY A 340 4.94 -2.81 3.25
C GLY A 340 4.29 -1.43 3.38
N HIS A 341 4.45 -0.52 2.43
CA HIS A 341 4.03 0.88 2.59
C HIS A 341 3.26 1.51 1.40
N GLY A 342 2.87 0.74 0.36
CA GLY A 342 2.37 1.24 -0.92
C GLY A 342 0.92 1.72 -0.95
N PHE A 343 0.02 1.24 -0.08
CA PHE A 343 -1.43 1.46 -0.23
C PHE A 343 -1.82 2.94 -0.35
N LYS A 344 -1.22 3.82 0.46
CA LYS A 344 -1.54 5.25 0.50
C LYS A 344 -1.32 5.96 -0.84
N PHE A 345 -0.44 5.41 -1.68
CA PHE A 345 -0.13 5.92 -3.02
C PHE A 345 -1.11 5.42 -4.09
N ALA A 346 -2.05 4.54 -3.78
CA ALA A 346 -2.86 3.88 -4.81
C ALA A 346 -3.57 4.87 -5.73
N SER A 347 -4.08 5.99 -5.20
CA SER A 347 -4.74 7.01 -6.00
C SER A 347 -3.81 7.66 -7.03
N VAL A 348 -2.60 8.08 -6.62
CA VAL A 348 -1.63 8.70 -7.54
C VAL A 348 -0.97 7.66 -8.46
N ILE A 349 -0.77 6.43 -8.01
CA ILE A 349 -0.27 5.35 -8.88
C ILE A 349 -1.27 5.07 -10.01
N GLY A 350 -2.57 5.10 -9.71
CA GLY A 350 -3.59 4.99 -10.77
C GLY A 350 -3.50 6.09 -11.81
N GLU A 351 -3.25 7.34 -11.39
CA GLU A 351 -3.02 8.48 -12.28
C GLU A 351 -1.75 8.29 -13.11
N ILE A 352 -0.63 7.93 -12.48
CA ILE A 352 0.65 7.64 -13.15
C ILE A 352 0.49 6.54 -14.20
N LEU A 353 -0.17 5.44 -13.85
CA LEU A 353 -0.39 4.34 -14.79
C LEU A 353 -1.25 4.76 -15.98
N ALA A 354 -2.24 5.62 -15.75
CA ALA A 354 -3.04 6.17 -16.83
C ALA A 354 -2.22 7.10 -17.74
N ASP A 355 -1.34 7.91 -17.18
CA ASP A 355 -0.43 8.78 -17.95
C ASP A 355 0.52 7.93 -18.80
N LEU A 356 1.22 6.97 -18.21
CA LEU A 356 2.16 6.11 -18.94
C LEU A 356 1.50 5.35 -20.08
N VAL A 357 0.27 4.89 -19.89
CA VAL A 357 -0.48 4.13 -20.87
C VAL A 357 -1.05 5.03 -21.98
N LEU A 358 -1.62 6.18 -21.67
CA LEU A 358 -2.34 7.02 -22.61
C LEU A 358 -1.44 8.06 -23.29
N ASP A 359 -0.47 8.60 -22.54
CA ASP A 359 0.38 9.71 -23.00
C ASP A 359 1.84 9.25 -23.26
N GLY A 360 2.22 8.06 -22.76
CA GLY A 360 3.58 7.52 -22.87
C GLY A 360 4.56 8.04 -21.81
N GLU A 361 4.19 9.07 -21.05
CA GLU A 361 5.00 9.68 -20.00
C GLU A 361 4.12 10.27 -18.91
N THR A 362 4.69 10.58 -17.74
CA THR A 362 4.01 11.26 -16.63
C THR A 362 4.85 12.42 -16.12
N GLU A 363 4.19 13.48 -15.66
CA GLU A 363 4.86 14.62 -15.00
C GLU A 363 5.28 14.30 -13.56
N HIS A 364 4.81 13.18 -13.01
CA HIS A 364 5.17 12.77 -11.66
C HIS A 364 6.64 12.32 -11.57
N PRO A 365 7.35 12.65 -10.48
CA PRO A 365 8.77 12.31 -10.32
C PRO A 365 8.93 10.83 -9.95
N ILE A 366 8.81 9.92 -10.92
CA ILE A 366 8.93 8.47 -10.73
C ILE A 366 10.26 7.88 -11.18
N GLY A 367 11.21 8.67 -11.65
CA GLY A 367 12.49 8.17 -12.16
C GLY A 367 13.25 7.28 -11.15
N PHE A 368 13.13 7.56 -9.83
CA PHE A 368 13.72 6.74 -8.78
C PHE A 368 12.96 5.40 -8.55
N LEU A 369 11.83 5.18 -9.23
CA LEU A 369 11.01 3.96 -9.18
C LEU A 369 11.17 3.09 -10.44
N SER A 370 12.01 3.48 -11.40
CA SER A 370 12.31 2.68 -12.59
C SER A 370 12.91 1.33 -12.21
N SER A 371 12.55 0.30 -12.96
CA SER A 371 13.10 -1.05 -12.81
C SER A 371 14.60 -1.14 -13.11
N GLU A 372 15.16 -0.23 -13.93
CA GLU A 372 16.57 -0.17 -14.27
C GLU A 372 17.50 -0.03 -13.05
N ARG A 373 17.04 0.64 -11.96
CA ARG A 373 17.82 0.82 -10.74
C ARG A 373 18.13 -0.50 -10.01
N LEU A 374 17.33 -1.53 -10.24
CA LEU A 374 17.50 -2.83 -9.57
C LEU A 374 18.67 -3.66 -10.15
N GLY A 375 19.36 -3.11 -11.16
CA GLY A 375 20.51 -3.72 -11.80
C GLY A 375 20.12 -4.74 -12.86
N SER A 376 20.92 -4.78 -13.91
CA SER A 376 20.79 -5.74 -15.01
C SER A 376 21.49 -7.06 -14.67
N ASP A 377 21.06 -7.76 -13.64
CA ASP A 377 21.31 -9.21 -13.53
C ASP A 377 20.40 -10.01 -14.51
N LEU A 378 19.91 -9.31 -15.54
CA LEU A 378 19.12 -9.85 -16.65
C LEU A 378 19.97 -10.40 -17.79
N ALA A 379 21.27 -10.69 -17.52
CA ALA A 379 22.14 -11.34 -18.48
C ALA A 379 22.76 -12.59 -17.86
N LEU A 380 22.00 -13.69 -17.86
CA LEU A 380 22.55 -15.05 -18.07
C LEU A 380 21.39 -16.03 -18.37
#